data_58584f59cab1dd596555943b181fbc9f
#
_entry.id   58584f59cab1dd596555943b181fbc9f
#
_cell.length_a   1.000
_cell.length_b   1.000
_cell.length_c   1.000
_cell.angle_alpha   90.00
_cell.angle_beta   90.00
_cell.angle_gamma   90.00
#
_symmetry.space_group_name_H-M   'P 1'
#
loop_
_entity.id
_entity.type
_entity.pdbx_description
1 polymer ?
#
loop_
_entity_poly.entity_id
_entity_poly.type
_entity_poly.pdbx_seq_one_letter_code
_entity_poly.pdbx_strand_id
1 'polypeptide(L)'
;MSSQRSGTTKDETTKLENSTYNILMALGKEAKFLYSTIDTYIEDARKDNHSELENMWKTIKQERQRHLSMLRDALDKQAKQQKLQQ
;
A
#
# COMPACT_ATOMS: atom_id res chain seq x y z
N MET A 1 -21.56 -27.52 -1.33
CA MET A 1 -20.91 -27.30 -1.21
C MET A 1 -20.36 -27.08 -1.29
N SER A 2 -20.56 -27.03 -1.54
CA SER A 2 -19.80 -26.75 -1.61
C SER A 2 -19.20 -26.32 -1.72
N SER A 3 -19.51 -26.56 -2.08
CA SER A 3 -18.85 -26.15 -2.11
C SER A 3 -18.31 -25.79 -2.20
N GLN A 4 -18.46 -25.99 -2.39
CA GLN A 4 -17.92 -25.69 -2.37
C GLN A 4 -17.45 -25.27 -2.60
N ARG A 5 -17.70 -25.43 -2.91
CA ARG A 5 -17.17 -25.21 -3.04
C ARG A 5 -16.68 -24.87 -3.27
N SER A 6 -16.97 -24.98 -3.38
CA SER A 6 -16.29 -24.74 -3.55
C SER A 6 -15.79 -24.49 -4.04
N GLY A 7 -16.21 -24.68 -4.12
CA GLY A 7 -15.55 -24.35 -5.05
C GLY A 7 -14.50 -24.03 -5.71
N THR A 8 -14.43 -24.17 -6.53
CA THR A 8 -13.22 -24.28 -7.10
C THR A 8 -12.90 -23.44 -8.31
N THR A 9 -13.55 -23.50 -9.44
CA THR A 9 -13.14 -22.79 -10.62
C THR A 9 -13.28 -21.31 -10.47
N LYS A 10 -14.31 -20.87 -9.81
CA LYS A 10 -14.48 -19.45 -9.60
C LYS A 10 -13.36 -18.89 -8.76
N ASP A 11 -12.83 -19.69 -7.87
CA ASP A 11 -11.69 -19.28 -7.07
C ASP A 11 -10.50 -18.98 -7.93
N GLU A 12 -10.32 -19.77 -8.98
CA GLU A 12 -9.19 -19.58 -9.86
C GLU A 12 -9.30 -18.29 -10.64
N THR A 13 -10.50 -17.91 -11.04
CA THR A 13 -10.66 -16.71 -11.84
C THR A 13 -10.47 -15.44 -11.02
N THR A 14 -10.63 -15.53 -9.72
CA THR A 14 -10.48 -14.36 -8.86
C THR A 14 -9.18 -14.37 -8.08
N LYS A 15 -8.36 -15.40 -8.26
CA LYS A 15 -7.17 -15.58 -7.49
C LYS A 15 -6.06 -14.67 -7.99
N LEU A 16 -5.35 -14.07 -7.06
CA LEU A 16 -4.18 -13.27 -7.37
C LEU A 16 -2.93 -14.04 -7.00
N GLU A 17 -1.86 -13.79 -7.72
CA GLU A 17 -0.56 -14.26 -7.26
C GLU A 17 -0.27 -13.66 -5.90
N ASN A 18 0.43 -14.42 -5.08
CA ASN A 18 0.82 -13.91 -3.76
C ASN A 18 1.63 -12.63 -3.88
N SER A 19 2.50 -12.54 -4.87
CA SER A 19 3.30 -11.33 -5.06
C SER A 19 2.43 -10.12 -5.37
N THR A 20 1.42 -10.29 -6.19
CA THR A 20 0.50 -9.20 -6.51
C THR A 20 -0.30 -8.81 -5.29
N TYR A 21 -0.79 -9.79 -4.54
CA TYR A 21 -1.52 -9.52 -3.32
C TYR A 21 -0.65 -8.72 -2.34
N ASN A 22 0.61 -9.12 -2.20
CA ASN A 22 1.53 -8.44 -1.30
C ASN A 22 1.73 -6.98 -1.69
N ILE A 23 1.83 -6.70 -2.98
CA ILE A 23 1.97 -5.34 -3.46
C ILE A 23 0.73 -4.52 -3.10
N LEU A 24 -0.45 -5.09 -3.33
CA LEU A 24 -1.69 -4.38 -3.02
C LEU A 24 -1.81 -4.08 -1.53
N MET A 25 -1.44 -5.02 -0.70
CA MET A 25 -1.53 -4.82 0.75
C MET A 25 -0.54 -3.76 1.21
N ALA A 26 0.70 -3.81 0.72
CA ALA A 26 1.70 -2.83 1.08
C ALA A 26 1.31 -1.44 0.59
N LEU A 27 0.79 -1.37 -0.63
CA LEU A 27 0.35 -0.11 -1.21
C LEU A 27 -0.74 0.52 -0.35
N GLY A 28 -1.70 -0.29 0.08
CA GLY A 28 -2.77 0.20 0.93
C GLY A 28 -2.27 0.75 2.25
N LYS A 29 -1.30 0.07 2.87
CA LYS A 29 -0.75 0.53 4.14
C LYS A 29 0.01 1.84 3.98
N GLU A 30 0.81 1.95 2.92
CA GLU A 30 1.54 3.20 2.67
C GLU A 30 0.57 4.34 2.41
N ALA A 31 -0.44 4.08 1.60
CA ALA A 31 -1.42 5.11 1.27
C ALA A 31 -2.17 5.56 2.53
N LYS A 32 -2.57 4.61 3.36
CA LYS A 32 -3.29 4.96 4.58
C LYS A 32 -2.44 5.85 5.47
N PHE A 33 -1.18 5.51 5.65
CA PHE A 33 -0.29 6.31 6.47
C PHE A 33 -0.14 7.72 5.90
N LEU A 34 0.04 7.82 4.59
CA LEU A 34 0.26 9.11 3.93
C LEU A 34 -0.98 9.99 3.92
N TYR A 35 -2.16 9.39 3.78
CA TYR A 35 -3.37 10.18 3.61
C TYR A 35 -4.13 10.42 4.90
N SER A 36 -3.87 9.67 5.96
CA SER A 36 -4.66 9.81 7.17
C SER A 36 -3.85 10.01 8.44
N THR A 37 -2.53 9.89 8.40
CA THR A 37 -1.76 9.87 9.63
C THR A 37 -0.62 10.87 9.68
N ILE A 38 0.21 10.91 8.64
CA ILE A 38 1.48 11.63 8.74
C ILE A 38 1.30 13.13 8.94
N ASP A 39 0.32 13.73 8.29
CA ASP A 39 0.13 15.18 8.40
C ASP A 39 -0.31 15.56 9.81
N THR A 40 -1.06 14.69 10.48
CA THR A 40 -1.42 14.92 11.88
C THR A 40 -0.17 14.90 12.75
N TYR A 41 0.72 13.97 12.51
CA TYR A 41 1.96 13.90 13.29
C TYR A 41 2.81 15.14 13.09
N ILE A 42 2.90 15.62 11.85
CA ILE A 42 3.66 16.83 11.54
C ILE A 42 3.04 18.03 12.27
N GLU A 43 1.72 18.12 12.21
CA GLU A 43 1.02 19.24 12.84
C GLU A 43 1.17 19.21 14.36
N ASP A 44 1.09 18.03 14.96
CA ASP A 44 1.27 17.91 16.40
C ASP A 44 2.67 18.37 16.81
N ALA A 45 3.69 17.97 16.07
CA ALA A 45 5.05 18.41 16.37
C ALA A 45 5.18 19.93 16.25
N ARG A 46 4.53 20.50 15.24
CA ARG A 46 4.56 21.94 15.05
C ARG A 46 3.92 22.67 16.22
N LYS A 47 2.76 22.17 16.65
CA LYS A 47 2.04 22.78 17.77
C LYS A 47 2.81 22.68 19.08
N ASP A 48 3.59 21.61 19.22
CA ASP A 48 4.39 21.38 20.40
C ASP A 48 5.73 22.09 20.33
N ASN A 49 5.99 22.80 19.26
CA ASN A 49 7.25 23.53 19.03
C ASN A 49 8.46 22.58 19.00
N HIS A 50 8.27 21.38 18.48
CA HIS A 50 9.34 20.40 18.31
C HIS A 50 9.79 20.39 16.85
N SER A 51 10.65 21.36 16.47
CA SER A 51 11.03 21.49 15.08
C SER A 51 11.81 20.27 14.58
N GLU A 52 12.60 19.65 15.44
CA GLU A 52 13.34 18.47 15.02
C GLU A 52 12.40 17.30 14.71
N LEU A 53 11.37 17.13 15.54
CA LEU A 53 10.39 16.09 15.27
C LEU A 53 9.56 16.40 14.03
N GLU A 54 9.21 17.66 13.86
CA GLU A 54 8.50 18.06 12.65
C GLU A 54 9.31 17.69 11.41
N ASN A 55 10.61 18.01 11.42
CA ASN A 55 11.47 17.70 10.28
C ASN A 55 11.65 16.20 10.08
N MET A 56 11.73 15.44 11.17
CA MET A 56 11.82 14.00 11.10
C MET A 56 10.59 13.41 10.42
N TRP A 57 9.40 13.86 10.82
CA TRP A 57 8.16 13.36 10.23
C TRP A 57 8.08 13.72 8.74
N LYS A 58 8.55 14.91 8.37
CA LYS A 58 8.57 15.31 6.97
C LYS A 58 9.49 14.40 6.14
N THR A 59 10.63 14.02 6.71
CA THR A 59 11.54 13.11 6.05
C THR A 59 10.89 11.74 5.86
N ILE A 60 10.25 11.24 6.92
CA ILE A 60 9.54 9.96 6.83
C ILE A 60 8.45 10.03 5.78
N LYS A 61 7.73 11.15 5.71
CA LYS A 61 6.69 11.31 4.69
C LYS A 61 7.28 11.18 3.29
N GLN A 62 8.40 11.83 3.05
CA GLN A 62 9.05 11.77 1.74
C GLN A 62 9.46 10.34 1.39
N GLU A 63 10.00 9.62 2.36
CA GLU A 63 10.42 8.24 2.11
C GLU A 63 9.24 7.33 1.85
N ARG A 64 8.13 7.56 2.57
CA ARG A 64 6.93 6.76 2.33
C ARG A 64 6.32 7.06 0.97
N GLN A 65 6.40 8.32 0.52
CA GLN A 65 5.95 8.67 -0.83
C GLN A 65 6.78 7.94 -1.88
N ARG A 66 8.07 7.79 -1.64
CA ARG A 66 8.92 7.03 -2.55
C ARG A 66 8.53 5.56 -2.55
N HIS A 67 8.23 5.00 -1.37
CA HIS A 67 7.76 3.62 -1.29
C HIS A 67 6.45 3.45 -2.06
N LEU A 68 5.56 4.41 -1.94
CA LEU A 68 4.29 4.35 -2.66
C LEU A 68 4.52 4.30 -4.16
N SER A 69 5.45 5.14 -4.67
CA SER A 69 5.77 5.12 -6.08
C SER A 69 6.36 3.79 -6.53
N MET A 70 7.25 3.21 -5.73
CA MET A 70 7.84 1.92 -6.05
C MET A 70 6.77 0.83 -6.14
N LEU A 71 5.84 0.84 -5.19
CA LEU A 71 4.78 -0.16 -5.17
C LEU A 71 3.82 0.01 -6.33
N ARG A 72 3.52 1.26 -6.66
CA ARG A 72 2.66 1.54 -7.81
C ARG A 72 3.31 1.06 -9.09
N ASP A 73 4.60 1.29 -9.25
CA ASP A 73 5.31 0.83 -10.43
C ASP A 73 5.33 -0.69 -10.50
N ALA A 74 5.51 -1.34 -9.37
CA ALA A 74 5.49 -2.80 -9.33
C ALA A 74 4.11 -3.34 -9.71
N LEU A 75 3.06 -2.70 -9.23
CA LEU A 75 1.71 -3.11 -9.57
C LEU A 75 1.46 -2.94 -11.08
N ASP A 76 1.94 -1.83 -11.63
CA ASP A 76 1.79 -1.57 -13.04
C ASP A 76 2.47 -2.66 -13.87
N LYS A 77 3.65 -3.09 -13.47
CA LYS A 77 4.35 -4.17 -14.16
C LYS A 77 3.57 -5.48 -14.09
N GLN A 78 3.01 -5.78 -12.92
CA GLN A 78 2.23 -7.00 -12.78
C GLN A 78 1.01 -6.95 -13.68
N ALA A 79 0.38 -5.81 -13.79
CA ALA A 79 -0.79 -5.67 -14.64
C ALA A 79 -0.41 -5.85 -16.11
N LYS A 80 0.70 -5.26 -16.52
CA LYS A 80 1.16 -5.38 -17.91
C LYS A 80 1.55 -6.80 -18.27
N GLN A 81 1.98 -7.55 -17.28
CA GLN A 81 2.30 -8.97 -17.49
C GLN A 81 1.07 -9.84 -17.30
N GLN A 82 -0.08 -9.23 -17.10
CA GLN A 82 -1.35 -9.92 -16.95
C GLN A 82 -1.42 -10.81 -15.73
N LYS A 83 -0.68 -10.46 -14.70
CA LYS A 83 -0.69 -11.24 -13.47
C LYS A 83 -1.98 -11.04 -12.68
N LEU A 84 -2.70 -9.96 -12.99
CA LEU A 84 -3.97 -9.70 -12.32
C LEU A 84 -5.13 -10.44 -12.94
N GLN A 85 -4.94 -11.04 -14.10
CA GLN A 85 -6.03 -11.64 -14.85
C GLN A 85 -6.17 -13.13 -14.61
N GLN A 86 -5.29 -13.69 -13.86
CA GLN A 86 -5.36 -15.13 -13.62
C GLN A 86 -6.36 -15.50 -12.56
#